data_57781d90f251c83b897d5d8379845b68
#
_entry.id   57781d90f251c83b897d5d8379845b68
#
_cell.length_a   1.000
_cell.length_b   1.000
_cell.length_c   1.000
_cell.angle_alpha   90.00
_cell.angle_beta   90.00
_cell.angle_gamma   90.00
#
_symmetry.space_group_name_H-M   'P 1'
#
loop_
_entity.id
_entity.type
_entity.pdbx_description
1 polymer ?
#
loop_
_entity_poly.entity_id
_entity_poly.type
_entity_poly.pdbx_seq_one_letter_code
_entity_poly.pdbx_strand_id
1 'polypeptide(L)'
;MTEGFLIFDMDGVLVDVSESYRATIVQTVADFTGQQVGPDLIQDYKNRGGWNDDWELSHRIVADLGVQVEFDEIVRHFNRLFLGENGADGLILRERWIARPGVLDRLSDRFQLALYTGRRQYEVTPTLQRFAFGLTFDPIVTAEMVGRLKPAPDGLKLIVERSPHEHFWYVGDAIDDCRCARAAEVPFIGIAAPGSPRHRKLVSLFRDEGAIAVLDDINQLEAVL
;
A
#
# COMPACT_ATOMS: atom_id res chain seq x y z
N MET A 1 -20.44 -16.63 13.28
CA MET A 1 -19.16 -16.20 13.88
C MET A 1 -18.18 -16.09 12.71
N THR A 2 -17.43 -15.00 12.64
CA THR A 2 -16.40 -14.79 11.62
C THR A 2 -15.22 -15.74 11.84
N GLU A 3 -14.57 -16.18 10.75
CA GLU A 3 -13.45 -17.12 10.77
C GLU A 3 -12.15 -16.47 11.28
N GLY A 4 -12.07 -15.13 11.30
CA GLY A 4 -10.92 -14.37 11.75
C GLY A 4 -10.89 -12.96 11.16
N PHE A 5 -9.71 -12.33 11.19
CA PHE A 5 -9.45 -11.02 10.60
C PHE A 5 -8.69 -11.13 9.29
N LEU A 6 -9.19 -10.46 8.29
CA LEU A 6 -8.50 -10.26 7.02
C LEU A 6 -8.09 -8.80 6.92
N ILE A 7 -6.80 -8.56 7.10
CA ILE A 7 -6.21 -7.22 7.11
C ILE A 7 -5.65 -6.94 5.73
N PHE A 8 -5.93 -5.77 5.18
CA PHE A 8 -5.44 -5.36 3.86
C PHE A 8 -4.52 -4.16 3.96
N ASP A 9 -3.45 -4.15 3.16
CA ASP A 9 -2.93 -2.89 2.69
C ASP A 9 -3.89 -2.28 1.66
N MET A 10 -3.71 -1.00 1.35
CA MET A 10 -4.58 -0.29 0.42
C MET A 10 -3.97 -0.24 -0.98
N ASP A 11 -2.76 0.28 -1.09
CA ASP A 11 -2.08 0.55 -2.34
C ASP A 11 -1.56 -0.74 -2.98
N GLY A 12 -1.85 -0.96 -4.27
CA GLY A 12 -1.48 -2.19 -4.97
C GLY A 12 -2.28 -3.43 -4.56
N VAL A 13 -3.13 -3.35 -3.52
CA VAL A 13 -4.00 -4.43 -3.04
C VAL A 13 -5.47 -4.14 -3.35
N LEU A 14 -6.02 -3.10 -2.78
CA LEU A 14 -7.41 -2.66 -3.00
C LEU A 14 -7.50 -1.62 -4.10
N VAL A 15 -6.46 -0.81 -4.28
CA VAL A 15 -6.40 0.33 -5.17
C VAL A 15 -5.20 0.21 -6.10
N ASP A 16 -5.44 0.31 -7.40
CA ASP A 16 -4.39 0.51 -8.40
C ASP A 16 -3.91 1.95 -8.34
N VAL A 17 -2.67 2.12 -7.94
CA VAL A 17 -1.99 3.42 -7.72
C VAL A 17 -0.97 3.75 -8.80
N SER A 18 -0.96 3.00 -9.90
CA SER A 18 0.01 3.19 -10.99
C SER A 18 -0.06 4.58 -11.61
N GLU A 19 -1.27 5.15 -11.76
CA GLU A 19 -1.51 6.48 -12.30
C GLU A 19 -1.76 7.56 -11.23
N SER A 20 -1.66 7.22 -9.94
CA SER A 20 -1.75 8.15 -8.83
C SER A 20 -0.42 8.27 -8.09
N TYR A 21 -0.18 7.55 -7.01
CA TYR A 21 1.07 7.65 -6.23
C TYR A 21 2.33 7.42 -7.07
N ARG A 22 2.34 6.37 -7.93
CA ARG A 22 3.51 6.08 -8.78
C ARG A 22 3.76 7.20 -9.79
N ALA A 23 2.71 7.73 -10.40
CA ALA A 23 2.81 8.87 -11.32
C ALA A 23 3.24 10.14 -10.58
N THR A 24 2.79 10.34 -9.33
CA THR A 24 3.20 11.50 -8.51
C THR A 24 4.69 11.46 -8.20
N ILE A 25 5.25 10.28 -7.84
CA ILE A 25 6.71 10.13 -7.67
C ILE A 25 7.45 10.53 -8.94
N VAL A 26 7.05 9.96 -10.10
CA VAL A 26 7.69 10.23 -11.40
C VAL A 26 7.67 11.73 -11.72
N GLN A 27 6.49 12.37 -11.58
CA GLN A 27 6.34 13.78 -11.88
C GLN A 27 7.12 14.67 -10.90
N THR A 28 7.08 14.35 -9.59
CA THR A 28 7.86 15.08 -8.57
C THR A 28 9.35 15.04 -8.90
N VAL A 29 9.89 13.85 -9.21
CA VAL A 29 11.30 13.72 -9.57
C VAL A 29 11.63 14.51 -10.84
N ALA A 30 10.78 14.43 -11.86
CA ALA A 30 10.99 15.15 -13.12
C ALA A 30 10.99 16.69 -12.93
N ASP A 31 10.07 17.21 -12.11
CA ASP A 31 9.94 18.63 -11.86
C ASP A 31 11.15 19.23 -11.14
N PHE A 32 11.76 18.48 -10.21
CA PHE A 32 12.94 18.97 -9.49
C PHE A 32 14.26 18.70 -10.21
N THR A 33 14.35 17.63 -11.00
CA THR A 33 15.63 17.22 -11.59
C THR A 33 15.72 17.44 -13.11
N GLY A 34 14.60 17.66 -13.78
CA GLY A 34 14.50 17.66 -15.23
C GLY A 34 14.68 16.26 -15.86
N GLN A 35 14.78 15.19 -15.06
CA GLN A 35 15.04 13.83 -15.51
C GLN A 35 13.79 12.97 -15.32
N GLN A 36 13.45 12.19 -16.35
CA GLN A 36 12.37 11.20 -16.28
C GLN A 36 12.89 9.90 -15.65
N VAL A 37 12.19 9.41 -14.63
CA VAL A 37 12.46 8.10 -14.03
C VAL A 37 11.38 7.10 -14.42
N GLY A 38 11.78 5.86 -14.65
CA GLY A 38 10.86 4.78 -15.00
C GLY A 38 10.30 4.05 -13.77
N PRO A 39 9.18 3.34 -13.95
CA PRO A 39 8.55 2.57 -12.87
C PRO A 39 9.46 1.47 -12.30
N ASP A 40 10.37 0.94 -13.10
CA ASP A 40 11.36 -0.06 -12.66
C ASP A 40 12.30 0.48 -11.59
N LEU A 41 12.74 1.75 -11.70
CA LEU A 41 13.60 2.38 -10.70
C LEU A 41 12.87 2.51 -9.37
N ILE A 42 11.63 2.99 -9.39
CA ILE A 42 10.79 3.11 -8.19
C ILE A 42 10.63 1.73 -7.52
N GLN A 43 10.32 0.70 -8.32
CA GLN A 43 10.17 -0.66 -7.80
C GLN A 43 11.48 -1.24 -7.26
N ASP A 44 12.63 -0.90 -7.83
CA ASP A 44 13.93 -1.32 -7.31
C ASP A 44 14.23 -0.74 -5.92
N TYR A 45 13.80 0.52 -5.63
CA TYR A 45 13.86 1.07 -4.28
C TYR A 45 12.91 0.33 -3.34
N LYS A 46 11.64 0.18 -3.72
CA LYS A 46 10.64 -0.50 -2.89
C LYS A 46 11.04 -1.96 -2.58
N ASN A 47 11.65 -2.67 -3.52
CA ASN A 47 12.14 -4.04 -3.31
C ASN A 47 13.34 -4.16 -2.36
N ARG A 48 14.04 -3.07 -2.06
CA ARG A 48 15.08 -3.05 -1.00
C ARG A 48 14.48 -3.00 0.39
N GLY A 49 13.26 -2.45 0.49
CA GLY A 49 12.56 -2.18 1.75
C GLY A 49 12.96 -0.85 2.38
N GLY A 50 12.15 -0.38 3.32
CA GLY A 50 12.33 0.90 3.99
C GLY A 50 11.86 2.12 3.20
N TRP A 51 11.15 1.91 2.07
CA TRP A 51 10.66 2.96 1.19
C TRP A 51 9.13 2.93 1.08
N ASN A 52 8.45 2.72 2.20
CA ASN A 52 6.99 2.74 2.24
C ASN A 52 6.42 4.16 2.14
N ASP A 53 7.15 5.17 2.62
CA ASP A 53 6.78 6.58 2.49
C ASP A 53 7.23 7.12 1.12
N ASP A 54 6.26 7.53 0.29
CA ASP A 54 6.52 7.99 -1.08
C ASP A 54 7.12 9.41 -1.13
N TRP A 55 6.98 10.21 -0.07
CA TRP A 55 7.68 11.50 0.06
C TRP A 55 9.17 11.28 0.30
N GLU A 56 9.52 10.39 1.24
CA GLU A 56 10.91 10.02 1.52
C GLU A 56 11.55 9.38 0.28
N LEU A 57 10.81 8.50 -0.42
CA LEU A 57 11.27 7.89 -1.65
C LEU A 57 11.53 8.94 -2.74
N SER A 58 10.60 9.87 -2.97
CA SER A 58 10.76 10.95 -3.95
C SER A 58 11.97 11.83 -3.62
N HIS A 59 12.10 12.25 -2.37
CA HIS A 59 13.23 13.03 -1.88
C HIS A 59 14.57 12.30 -2.10
N ARG A 60 14.60 11.01 -1.79
CA ARG A 60 15.79 10.17 -1.98
C ARG A 60 16.17 10.07 -3.46
N ILE A 61 15.23 9.83 -4.36
CA ILE A 61 15.51 9.73 -5.80
C ILE A 61 16.04 11.06 -6.33
N VAL A 62 15.45 12.21 -5.93
CA VAL A 62 15.92 13.55 -6.31
C VAL A 62 17.37 13.77 -5.86
N ALA A 63 17.70 13.40 -4.61
CA ALA A 63 19.05 13.50 -4.09
C ALA A 63 20.06 12.60 -4.82
N ASP A 64 19.68 11.35 -5.14
CA ASP A 64 20.53 10.40 -5.88
C ASP A 64 20.79 10.85 -7.34
N LEU A 65 19.89 11.69 -7.90
CA LEU A 65 20.08 12.34 -9.20
C LEU A 65 20.89 13.64 -9.12
N GLY A 66 21.44 13.97 -7.93
CA GLY A 66 22.37 15.08 -7.71
C GLY A 66 21.73 16.44 -7.40
N VAL A 67 20.41 16.48 -7.14
CA VAL A 67 19.70 17.72 -6.77
C VAL A 67 19.44 17.73 -5.28
N GLN A 68 19.78 18.84 -4.60
CA GLN A 68 19.49 19.04 -3.19
C GLN A 68 18.24 19.90 -3.04
N VAL A 69 17.25 19.37 -2.35
CA VAL A 69 15.95 20.02 -2.09
C VAL A 69 15.58 19.76 -0.63
N GLU A 70 14.96 20.72 0.04
CA GLU A 70 14.44 20.52 1.39
C GLU A 70 13.26 19.54 1.36
N PHE A 71 13.20 18.62 2.34
CA PHE A 71 12.17 17.61 2.42
C PHE A 71 10.74 18.16 2.37
N ASP A 72 10.49 19.26 3.13
CA ASP A 72 9.19 19.92 3.15
C ASP A 72 8.77 20.49 1.79
N GLU A 73 9.72 20.82 0.93
CA GLU A 73 9.44 21.29 -0.44
C GLU A 73 8.97 20.14 -1.32
N ILE A 74 9.61 18.98 -1.21
CA ILE A 74 9.15 17.74 -1.86
C ILE A 74 7.74 17.40 -1.39
N VAL A 75 7.46 17.40 -0.09
CA VAL A 75 6.14 17.07 0.47
C VAL A 75 5.06 18.03 -0.07
N ARG A 76 5.30 19.33 -0.07
CA ARG A 76 4.35 20.31 -0.59
C ARG A 76 4.08 20.11 -2.09
N HIS A 77 5.13 19.87 -2.87
CA HIS A 77 5.00 19.65 -4.32
C HIS A 77 4.27 18.36 -4.62
N PHE A 78 4.66 17.26 -3.97
CA PHE A 78 4.02 15.97 -4.09
C PHE A 78 2.51 16.05 -3.77
N ASN A 79 2.15 16.66 -2.63
CA ASN A 79 0.76 16.78 -2.23
C ASN A 79 -0.07 17.63 -3.19
N ARG A 80 0.51 18.68 -3.77
CA ARG A 80 -0.15 19.48 -4.80
C ARG A 80 -0.47 18.65 -6.06
N LEU A 81 0.45 17.81 -6.51
CA LEU A 81 0.25 16.91 -7.64
C LEU A 81 -0.77 15.81 -7.30
N PHE A 82 -0.63 15.21 -6.12
CA PHE A 82 -1.45 14.07 -5.71
C PHE A 82 -2.88 14.47 -5.40
N LEU A 83 -3.09 15.49 -4.57
CA LEU A 83 -4.42 15.93 -4.13
C LEU A 83 -5.04 16.97 -5.08
N GLY A 84 -4.24 17.66 -5.89
CA GLY A 84 -4.67 18.82 -6.66
C GLY A 84 -4.78 20.10 -5.82
N GLU A 85 -4.85 21.24 -6.51
CA GLU A 85 -4.94 22.54 -5.81
C GLU A 85 -6.33 22.79 -5.20
N ASN A 86 -7.38 22.23 -5.82
CA ASN A 86 -8.79 22.41 -5.39
C ASN A 86 -9.56 21.08 -5.28
N GLY A 87 -8.86 19.94 -5.21
CA GLY A 87 -9.48 18.61 -5.17
C GLY A 87 -10.13 18.16 -6.48
N ALA A 88 -9.97 18.94 -7.56
CA ALA A 88 -10.64 18.67 -8.85
C ALA A 88 -9.71 18.06 -9.92
N ASP A 89 -8.40 18.11 -9.72
CA ASP A 89 -7.39 17.76 -10.73
C ASP A 89 -6.22 16.91 -10.20
N GLY A 90 -6.29 16.50 -8.93
CA GLY A 90 -5.26 15.67 -8.29
C GLY A 90 -5.15 14.27 -8.91
N LEU A 91 -3.93 13.72 -8.94
CA LEU A 91 -3.67 12.39 -9.46
C LEU A 91 -4.40 11.29 -8.66
N ILE A 92 -4.79 11.53 -7.41
CA ILE A 92 -5.65 10.64 -6.59
C ILE A 92 -6.96 10.28 -7.33
N LEU A 93 -7.47 11.16 -8.18
CA LEU A 93 -8.69 10.90 -8.95
C LEU A 93 -8.51 9.82 -10.03
N ARG A 94 -7.28 9.46 -10.38
CA ARG A 94 -6.94 8.40 -11.33
C ARG A 94 -6.87 7.01 -10.71
N GLU A 95 -7.05 6.90 -9.41
CA GLU A 95 -7.13 5.63 -8.70
C GLU A 95 -8.26 4.76 -9.24
N ARG A 96 -8.01 3.45 -9.29
CA ARG A 96 -8.97 2.44 -9.70
C ARG A 96 -9.08 1.36 -8.63
N TRP A 97 -10.31 0.92 -8.37
CA TRP A 97 -10.55 -0.19 -7.44
C TRP A 97 -10.23 -1.52 -8.11
N ILE A 98 -9.46 -2.38 -7.42
CA ILE A 98 -9.00 -3.66 -7.98
C ILE A 98 -10.00 -4.78 -7.72
N ALA A 99 -10.64 -4.79 -6.54
CA ALA A 99 -11.58 -5.84 -6.19
C ALA A 99 -12.79 -5.84 -7.13
N ARG A 100 -13.10 -6.99 -7.73
CA ARG A 100 -14.30 -7.16 -8.54
C ARG A 100 -15.54 -7.08 -7.66
N PRO A 101 -16.70 -6.66 -8.23
CA PRO A 101 -17.95 -6.64 -7.47
C PRO A 101 -18.24 -7.98 -6.77
N GLY A 102 -18.61 -7.93 -5.51
CA GLY A 102 -18.98 -9.09 -4.69
C GLY A 102 -17.82 -9.85 -4.05
N VAL A 103 -16.55 -9.61 -4.42
CA VAL A 103 -15.41 -10.32 -3.80
C VAL A 103 -15.27 -9.95 -2.33
N LEU A 104 -15.22 -8.65 -2.02
CA LEU A 104 -15.08 -8.20 -0.63
C LEU A 104 -16.36 -8.45 0.18
N ASP A 105 -17.52 -8.45 -0.46
CA ASP A 105 -18.79 -8.79 0.19
C ASP A 105 -18.74 -10.24 0.70
N ARG A 106 -18.37 -11.21 -0.16
CA ARG A 106 -18.23 -12.63 0.25
C ARG A 106 -17.14 -12.85 1.29
N LEU A 107 -16.04 -12.10 1.20
CA LEU A 107 -15.00 -12.14 2.24
C LEU A 107 -15.51 -11.57 3.57
N SER A 108 -16.32 -10.51 3.55
CA SER A 108 -16.92 -9.92 4.75
C SER A 108 -17.97 -10.82 5.41
N ASP A 109 -18.60 -11.74 4.66
CA ASP A 109 -19.48 -12.77 5.22
C ASP A 109 -18.72 -13.78 6.09
N ARG A 110 -17.42 -13.98 5.80
CA ARG A 110 -16.55 -14.96 6.49
C ARG A 110 -15.62 -14.32 7.49
N PHE A 111 -15.04 -13.17 7.18
CA PHE A 111 -13.99 -12.50 7.95
C PHE A 111 -14.41 -11.10 8.38
N GLN A 112 -13.87 -10.64 9.49
CA GLN A 112 -13.86 -9.21 9.77
C GLN A 112 -12.77 -8.55 8.93
N LEU A 113 -13.14 -7.52 8.13
CA LEU A 113 -12.19 -6.81 7.29
C LEU A 113 -11.56 -5.67 8.06
N ALA A 114 -10.24 -5.53 7.97
CA ALA A 114 -9.46 -4.44 8.54
C ALA A 114 -8.53 -3.84 7.49
N LEU A 115 -8.08 -2.62 7.74
CA LEU A 115 -7.14 -1.91 6.87
C LEU A 115 -5.90 -1.50 7.68
N TYR A 116 -4.71 -1.76 7.13
CA TYR A 116 -3.46 -1.18 7.60
C TYR A 116 -2.66 -0.61 6.44
N THR A 117 -2.57 0.72 6.38
CA THR A 117 -1.99 1.43 5.23
C THR A 117 -0.96 2.47 5.66
N GLY A 118 0.00 2.75 4.78
CA GLY A 118 0.92 3.89 4.90
C GLY A 118 0.29 5.25 4.60
N ARG A 119 -0.96 5.27 4.10
CA ARG A 119 -1.71 6.51 3.87
C ARG A 119 -2.12 7.16 5.18
N ARG A 120 -2.35 8.46 5.11
CA ARG A 120 -2.97 9.24 6.20
C ARG A 120 -4.49 9.20 6.08
N GLN A 121 -5.18 9.47 7.19
CA GLN A 121 -6.65 9.41 7.24
C GLN A 121 -7.32 10.28 6.16
N TYR A 122 -6.77 11.46 5.87
CA TYR A 122 -7.34 12.36 4.85
C TYR A 122 -7.19 11.84 3.40
N GLU A 123 -6.31 10.86 3.17
CA GLU A 123 -6.13 10.18 1.88
C GLU A 123 -6.98 8.90 1.80
N VAL A 124 -7.14 8.19 2.92
CA VAL A 124 -7.95 6.96 3.01
C VAL A 124 -9.43 7.27 2.84
N THR A 125 -9.92 8.29 3.55
CA THR A 125 -11.36 8.60 3.61
C THR A 125 -11.99 8.82 2.23
N PRO A 126 -11.49 9.71 1.35
CA PRO A 126 -12.11 9.93 0.04
C PRO A 126 -12.04 8.69 -0.86
N THR A 127 -10.97 7.91 -0.78
CA THR A 127 -10.84 6.68 -1.58
C THR A 127 -11.87 5.64 -1.15
N LEU A 128 -12.04 5.38 0.15
CA LEU A 128 -13.06 4.45 0.64
C LEU A 128 -14.48 4.94 0.35
N GLN A 129 -14.75 6.23 0.48
CA GLN A 129 -16.06 6.81 0.13
C GLN A 129 -16.38 6.62 -1.37
N ARG A 130 -15.37 6.68 -2.22
CA ARG A 130 -15.53 6.53 -3.67
C ARG A 130 -15.77 5.08 -4.08
N PHE A 131 -15.07 4.12 -3.47
CA PHE A 131 -14.98 2.76 -3.98
C PHE A 131 -15.59 1.69 -3.07
N ALA A 132 -15.60 1.89 -1.76
CA ALA A 132 -15.97 0.88 -0.77
C ALA A 132 -17.34 1.15 -0.12
N PHE A 133 -18.26 1.78 -0.87
CA PHE A 133 -19.61 2.07 -0.36
C PHE A 133 -20.32 0.77 0.06
N GLY A 134 -20.77 0.72 1.31
CA GLY A 134 -21.43 -0.46 1.87
C GLY A 134 -20.49 -1.50 2.50
N LEU A 135 -19.18 -1.38 2.33
CA LEU A 135 -18.18 -2.21 3.01
C LEU A 135 -17.71 -1.55 4.30
N THR A 136 -17.46 -2.36 5.32
CA THR A 136 -16.90 -1.91 6.60
C THR A 136 -15.53 -2.49 6.79
N PHE A 137 -14.53 -1.61 6.98
CA PHE A 137 -13.21 -1.99 7.46
C PHE A 137 -13.08 -1.49 8.91
N ASP A 138 -12.90 -2.40 9.85
CA ASP A 138 -12.76 -2.08 11.27
C ASP A 138 -11.81 -3.08 11.95
N PRO A 139 -10.65 -2.62 12.48
CA PRO A 139 -10.19 -1.25 12.49
C PRO A 139 -9.57 -0.79 11.16
N ILE A 140 -9.46 0.53 10.98
CA ILE A 140 -8.61 1.18 9.99
C ILE A 140 -7.41 1.75 10.75
N VAL A 141 -6.19 1.31 10.41
CA VAL A 141 -4.94 1.82 10.97
C VAL A 141 -4.18 2.55 9.87
N THR A 142 -3.92 3.85 10.10
CA THR A 142 -3.24 4.76 9.17
C THR A 142 -1.86 5.16 9.67
N ALA A 143 -1.07 5.81 8.83
CA ALA A 143 0.32 6.19 9.13
C ALA A 143 0.46 6.97 10.44
N GLU A 144 -0.45 7.90 10.73
CA GLU A 144 -0.41 8.74 11.91
C GLU A 144 -0.79 8.03 13.22
N MET A 145 -1.33 6.82 13.14
CA MET A 145 -1.74 6.05 14.31
C MET A 145 -0.61 5.19 14.90
N VAL A 146 0.52 5.10 14.22
CA VAL A 146 1.66 4.25 14.60
C VAL A 146 2.92 5.07 14.86
N GLY A 147 3.77 4.58 15.75
CA GLY A 147 5.05 5.22 16.05
C GLY A 147 6.10 4.97 14.97
N ARG A 148 6.03 3.82 14.29
CA ARG A 148 6.93 3.41 13.23
C ARG A 148 6.13 2.79 12.09
N LEU A 149 6.40 3.27 10.87
CA LEU A 149 5.79 2.73 9.65
C LEU A 149 6.33 1.34 9.30
N LYS A 150 5.66 0.64 8.38
CA LYS A 150 6.16 -0.60 7.76
C LYS A 150 7.61 -0.40 7.29
N PRO A 151 8.53 -1.33 7.53
CA PRO A 151 8.31 -2.73 7.93
C PRO A 151 8.18 -2.98 9.44
N ALA A 152 8.08 -1.95 10.30
CA ALA A 152 7.83 -2.16 11.72
C ALA A 152 6.43 -2.77 11.96
N PRO A 153 6.26 -3.67 12.95
CA PRO A 153 5.01 -4.39 13.17
C PRO A 153 3.92 -3.59 13.90
N ASP A 154 4.18 -2.31 14.20
CA ASP A 154 3.38 -1.51 15.14
C ASP A 154 1.89 -1.50 14.78
N GLY A 155 1.55 -1.29 13.50
CA GLY A 155 0.15 -1.25 13.07
C GLY A 155 -0.56 -2.60 13.09
N LEU A 156 0.12 -3.68 12.70
CA LEU A 156 -0.47 -5.02 12.78
C LEU A 156 -0.65 -5.44 14.24
N LYS A 157 0.32 -5.17 15.11
CA LYS A 157 0.18 -5.44 16.55
C LYS A 157 -0.99 -4.67 17.17
N LEU A 158 -1.17 -3.40 16.77
CA LEU A 158 -2.32 -2.61 17.22
C LEU A 158 -3.67 -3.25 16.85
N ILE A 159 -3.77 -3.89 15.67
CA ILE A 159 -4.97 -4.61 15.25
C ILE A 159 -5.12 -5.92 16.04
N VAL A 160 -4.05 -6.73 16.10
CA VAL A 160 -4.06 -8.04 16.75
C VAL A 160 -4.40 -7.92 18.24
N GLU A 161 -3.76 -6.99 18.97
CA GLU A 161 -3.94 -6.81 20.42
C GLU A 161 -5.36 -6.33 20.80
N ARG A 162 -6.05 -5.67 19.88
CA ARG A 162 -7.43 -5.17 20.11
C ARG A 162 -8.51 -6.13 19.66
N SER A 163 -8.12 -7.21 18.97
CA SER A 163 -9.06 -8.16 18.40
C SER A 163 -9.38 -9.29 19.40
N PRO A 164 -10.64 -9.76 19.45
CA PRO A 164 -11.00 -10.98 20.18
C PRO A 164 -10.70 -12.27 19.39
N HIS A 165 -10.22 -12.16 18.13
CA HIS A 165 -9.95 -13.30 17.27
C HIS A 165 -8.54 -13.85 17.45
N GLU A 166 -8.35 -15.12 17.09
CA GLU A 166 -7.05 -15.81 17.14
C GLU A 166 -6.41 -15.97 15.74
N HIS A 167 -7.20 -15.76 14.68
CA HIS A 167 -6.77 -15.97 13.31
C HIS A 167 -6.69 -14.64 12.56
N PHE A 168 -5.55 -14.39 11.93
CA PHE A 168 -5.27 -13.18 11.18
C PHE A 168 -4.57 -13.52 9.88
N TRP A 169 -4.82 -12.75 8.83
CA TRP A 169 -4.07 -12.75 7.58
C TRP A 169 -3.83 -11.31 7.16
N TYR A 170 -2.63 -11.04 6.68
CA TYR A 170 -2.29 -9.73 6.14
C TYR A 170 -2.01 -9.84 4.65
N VAL A 171 -2.66 -9.01 3.85
CA VAL A 171 -2.55 -8.96 2.39
C VAL A 171 -1.85 -7.66 2.00
N GLY A 172 -0.72 -7.76 1.30
CA GLY A 172 0.09 -6.60 0.93
C GLY A 172 0.81 -6.79 -0.42
N ASP A 173 1.29 -5.69 -1.01
CA ASP A 173 1.97 -5.68 -2.32
C ASP A 173 3.45 -5.31 -2.23
N ALA A 174 3.95 -4.93 -1.05
CA ALA A 174 5.32 -4.49 -0.85
C ALA A 174 6.12 -5.43 0.05
N ILE A 175 7.45 -5.45 -0.12
CA ILE A 175 8.34 -6.24 0.75
C ILE A 175 8.26 -5.79 2.22
N ASP A 176 7.98 -4.50 2.44
CA ASP A 176 7.80 -3.94 3.77
C ASP A 176 6.55 -4.47 4.46
N ASP A 177 5.48 -4.81 3.70
CA ASP A 177 4.29 -5.48 4.22
C ASP A 177 4.63 -6.89 4.72
N CYS A 178 5.36 -7.65 3.90
CA CYS A 178 5.77 -9.01 4.24
C CYS A 178 6.65 -9.04 5.50
N ARG A 179 7.61 -8.13 5.58
CA ARG A 179 8.49 -7.99 6.75
C ARG A 179 7.74 -7.53 8.00
N CYS A 180 6.79 -6.62 7.83
CA CYS A 180 5.90 -6.16 8.89
C CYS A 180 5.06 -7.34 9.43
N ALA A 181 4.43 -8.11 8.54
CA ALA A 181 3.64 -9.29 8.89
C ALA A 181 4.47 -10.32 9.66
N ARG A 182 5.67 -10.66 9.14
CA ARG A 182 6.61 -11.57 9.81
C ARG A 182 6.99 -11.10 11.21
N ALA A 183 7.28 -9.80 11.37
CA ALA A 183 7.63 -9.21 12.66
C ALA A 183 6.45 -9.13 13.64
N ALA A 184 5.22 -9.16 13.14
CA ALA A 184 3.98 -9.23 13.92
C ALA A 184 3.49 -10.68 14.13
N GLU A 185 4.17 -11.69 13.56
CA GLU A 185 3.77 -13.10 13.56
C GLU A 185 2.39 -13.34 12.90
N VAL A 186 2.05 -12.53 11.90
CA VAL A 186 0.82 -12.63 11.11
C VAL A 186 1.12 -13.30 9.77
N PRO A 187 0.39 -14.37 9.36
CA PRO A 187 0.51 -14.96 8.05
C PRO A 187 0.32 -13.91 6.93
N PHE A 188 1.22 -13.91 5.95
CA PHE A 188 1.24 -12.93 4.87
C PHE A 188 0.87 -13.53 3.53
N ILE A 189 -0.02 -12.86 2.80
CA ILE A 189 -0.40 -13.14 1.42
C ILE A 189 0.09 -11.98 0.55
N GLY A 190 1.02 -12.25 -0.35
CA GLY A 190 1.58 -11.23 -1.23
C GLY A 190 0.73 -11.04 -2.50
N ILE A 191 0.53 -9.80 -2.91
CA ILE A 191 -0.04 -9.45 -4.21
C ILE A 191 1.10 -9.00 -5.13
N ALA A 192 1.26 -9.70 -6.25
CA ALA A 192 2.26 -9.38 -7.27
C ALA A 192 1.60 -9.42 -8.65
N ALA A 193 1.06 -8.30 -9.11
CA ALA A 193 0.31 -8.23 -10.35
C ALA A 193 1.19 -8.60 -11.57
N PRO A 194 0.73 -9.48 -12.46
CA PRO A 194 1.43 -9.77 -13.71
C PRO A 194 1.65 -8.51 -14.53
N GLY A 195 2.86 -8.32 -15.04
CA GLY A 195 3.20 -7.11 -15.80
C GLY A 195 3.60 -5.90 -14.95
N SER A 196 3.51 -5.98 -13.61
CA SER A 196 4.07 -4.96 -12.74
C SER A 196 5.61 -4.91 -12.85
N PRO A 197 6.21 -3.73 -12.61
CA PRO A 197 7.67 -3.60 -12.64
C PRO A 197 8.35 -4.60 -11.71
N ARG A 198 9.40 -5.25 -12.19
CA ARG A 198 10.16 -6.24 -11.40
C ARG A 198 9.33 -7.40 -10.82
N HIS A 199 8.19 -7.73 -11.41
CA HIS A 199 7.26 -8.77 -10.93
C HIS A 199 7.97 -10.05 -10.46
N ARG A 200 8.82 -10.69 -11.30
CA ARG A 200 9.52 -11.93 -10.94
C ARG A 200 10.40 -11.79 -9.70
N LYS A 201 11.04 -10.64 -9.55
CA LYS A 201 11.89 -10.35 -8.37
C LYS A 201 11.03 -10.21 -7.12
N LEU A 202 9.91 -9.50 -7.21
CA LEU A 202 8.98 -9.34 -6.09
C LEU A 202 8.40 -10.68 -5.63
N VAL A 203 7.96 -11.52 -6.56
CA VAL A 203 7.49 -12.90 -6.26
C VAL A 203 8.54 -13.72 -5.52
N SER A 204 9.82 -13.66 -5.98
CA SER A 204 10.93 -14.35 -5.29
C SER A 204 11.10 -13.81 -3.88
N LEU A 205 11.15 -12.50 -3.71
CA LEU A 205 11.32 -11.85 -2.41
C LEU A 205 10.20 -12.25 -1.43
N PHE A 206 8.94 -12.26 -1.85
CA PHE A 206 7.84 -12.68 -1.00
C PHE A 206 7.99 -14.13 -0.52
N ARG A 207 8.40 -15.04 -1.41
CA ARG A 207 8.66 -16.44 -1.05
C ARG A 207 9.82 -16.57 -0.08
N ASP A 208 10.92 -15.87 -0.34
CA ASP A 208 12.12 -15.89 0.51
C ASP A 208 11.85 -15.31 1.91
N GLU A 209 10.93 -14.33 2.02
CA GLU A 209 10.53 -13.74 3.29
C GLU A 209 9.39 -14.51 4.01
N GLY A 210 8.87 -15.59 3.40
CA GLY A 210 7.92 -16.51 4.05
C GLY A 210 6.45 -16.21 3.81
N ALA A 211 6.10 -15.56 2.70
CA ALA A 211 4.69 -15.43 2.29
C ALA A 211 4.04 -16.81 2.14
N ILE A 212 2.85 -16.99 2.71
CA ILE A 212 2.10 -18.26 2.62
C ILE A 212 1.47 -18.48 1.24
N ALA A 213 1.20 -17.40 0.53
CA ALA A 213 0.76 -17.40 -0.86
C ALA A 213 1.22 -16.12 -1.57
N VAL A 214 1.36 -16.19 -2.91
CA VAL A 214 1.57 -15.02 -3.76
C VAL A 214 0.56 -15.10 -4.90
N LEU A 215 -0.29 -14.06 -4.99
CA LEU A 215 -1.41 -13.98 -5.91
C LEU A 215 -1.18 -12.86 -6.94
N ASP A 216 -1.86 -12.96 -8.08
CA ASP A 216 -1.82 -11.94 -9.12
C ASP A 216 -2.59 -10.68 -8.71
N ASP A 217 -3.73 -10.87 -8.03
CA ASP A 217 -4.56 -9.80 -7.48
C ASP A 217 -5.47 -10.33 -6.35
N ILE A 218 -6.15 -9.41 -5.67
CA ILE A 218 -7.05 -9.71 -4.55
C ILE A 218 -8.23 -10.63 -4.93
N ASN A 219 -8.60 -10.69 -6.21
CA ASN A 219 -9.74 -11.49 -6.68
C ASN A 219 -9.47 -13.00 -6.64
N GLN A 220 -8.22 -13.40 -6.37
CA GLN A 220 -7.83 -14.81 -6.18
C GLN A 220 -7.80 -15.20 -4.69
N LEU A 221 -8.10 -14.27 -3.77
CA LEU A 221 -7.89 -14.45 -2.33
C LEU A 221 -8.75 -15.59 -1.75
N GLU A 222 -9.99 -15.76 -2.23
CA GLU A 222 -10.88 -16.83 -1.78
C GLU A 222 -10.34 -18.24 -2.09
N ALA A 223 -9.39 -18.39 -3.01
CA ALA A 223 -8.81 -19.68 -3.36
C ALA A 223 -7.73 -20.16 -2.37
N VAL A 224 -7.26 -19.29 -1.48
CA VAL A 224 -6.16 -19.56 -0.53
C VAL A 224 -6.56 -19.40 0.94
N LEU A 225 -7.78 -18.92 1.19
CA LEU A 225 -8.45 -18.83 2.47
C LEU A 225 -9.55 -19.87 2.59
#